data_6881256def7f738cabff980d1c1b00d0
#
_entry.id   6881256def7f738cabff980d1c1b00d0
#
_cell.length_a   1.000
_cell.length_b   1.000
_cell.length_c   1.000
_cell.angle_alpha   90.00
_cell.angle_beta   90.00
_cell.angle_gamma   90.00
#
_symmetry.space_group_name_H-M   'P 1'
#
loop_
_entity.id
_entity.type
_entity.pdbx_description
1 polymer ?
#
loop_
_entity_poly.entity_id
_entity_poly.type
_entity_poly.pdbx_seq_one_letter_code
_entity_poly.pdbx_strand_id
1 'polypeptide(L)'
;YIEKFVNSTPIFDIHTHLFPSKFKKFYNVGLIKLLNYHYLKAELFSLGNIKINYFNKLNDNEKAKIIWDNLFLNRYPLSTATQGVLRILKIYGVNDVNQKFDKILKITNENQLSEGDIFSITNVKQVVMTNNPFEKEEKKILNLNKDNRYLPSIRIDDLFLKPKNKKDFLTSYYLSNYEKTKKAINEIKKIIKTNRPSYFALSSENLDEFKNVLFFDNFLPLLKQSKTPMLLLIGVKRGVN
;
A
#
# COMPACT_ATOMS: atom_id res chain seq x y z
N TYR A 1 3.94 31.58 -11.47
CA TYR A 1 4.30 30.76 -12.64
C TYR A 1 4.59 29.31 -12.26
N ILE A 2 5.50 29.06 -11.30
CA ILE A 2 5.89 27.69 -10.84
C ILE A 2 4.68 26.91 -10.32
N GLU A 3 3.89 27.51 -9.44
CA GLU A 3 2.69 26.86 -8.87
C GLU A 3 1.69 26.43 -9.97
N LYS A 4 1.42 27.30 -10.93
CA LYS A 4 0.54 26.97 -12.06
C LYS A 4 1.11 25.82 -12.90
N PHE A 5 2.41 25.82 -13.14
CA PHE A 5 3.09 24.76 -13.88
C PHE A 5 3.00 23.42 -13.14
N VAL A 6 3.33 23.38 -11.84
CA VAL A 6 3.27 22.18 -11.00
C VAL A 6 1.84 21.62 -10.97
N ASN A 7 0.84 22.47 -10.73
CA ASN A 7 -0.55 22.03 -10.63
C ASN A 7 -1.13 21.53 -11.97
N SER A 8 -0.60 21.98 -13.11
CA SER A 8 -1.02 21.51 -14.44
C SER A 8 -0.24 20.29 -14.95
N THR A 9 0.88 19.92 -14.31
CA THR A 9 1.72 18.80 -14.75
C THR A 9 1.06 17.48 -14.39
N PRO A 10 0.84 16.57 -15.36
CA PRO A 10 0.32 15.24 -15.09
C PRO A 10 1.24 14.43 -14.19
N ILE A 11 0.67 13.71 -13.24
CA ILE A 11 1.41 12.91 -12.26
C ILE A 11 1.42 11.44 -12.70
N PHE A 12 2.60 10.82 -12.60
CA PHE A 12 2.78 9.39 -12.64
C PHE A 12 3.16 8.91 -11.23
N ASP A 13 2.24 8.20 -10.57
CA ASP A 13 2.47 7.68 -9.21
C ASP A 13 3.19 6.33 -9.30
N ILE A 14 4.46 6.33 -8.94
CA ILE A 14 5.34 5.16 -9.07
C ILE A 14 5.14 4.11 -7.97
N HIS A 15 4.36 4.39 -6.93
CA HIS A 15 4.12 3.43 -5.85
C HIS A 15 2.80 3.72 -5.12
N THR A 16 1.80 2.89 -5.34
CA THR A 16 0.50 3.04 -4.69
C THR A 16 -0.03 1.71 -4.13
N HIS A 17 -0.93 1.83 -3.15
CA HIS A 17 -1.78 0.75 -2.66
C HIS A 17 -3.22 0.85 -3.20
N LEU A 18 -3.44 1.68 -4.21
CA LEU A 18 -4.72 1.78 -4.91
C LEU A 18 -4.81 0.66 -5.96
N PHE A 19 -5.91 -0.07 -5.94
CA PHE A 19 -6.25 -1.08 -6.93
C PHE A 19 -7.51 -0.67 -7.69
N PRO A 20 -7.76 -1.20 -8.91
CA PRO A 20 -8.96 -0.88 -9.66
C PRO A 20 -10.24 -1.20 -8.86
N SER A 21 -11.25 -0.32 -8.95
CA SER A 21 -12.49 -0.41 -8.18
C SER A 21 -13.26 -1.72 -8.36
N LYS A 22 -13.11 -2.37 -9.53
CA LYS A 22 -13.70 -3.70 -9.79
C LYS A 22 -13.21 -4.80 -8.83
N PHE A 23 -12.06 -4.61 -8.17
CA PHE A 23 -11.52 -5.52 -7.16
C PHE A 23 -11.85 -5.02 -5.75
N LYS A 24 -13.11 -4.89 -5.43
CA LYS A 24 -13.68 -4.27 -4.22
C LYS A 24 -12.94 -4.56 -2.92
N LYS A 25 -12.44 -5.80 -2.74
CA LYS A 25 -11.70 -6.21 -1.53
C LYS A 25 -10.42 -5.40 -1.30
N PHE A 26 -9.79 -4.93 -2.37
CA PHE A 26 -8.53 -4.18 -2.35
C PHE A 26 -8.71 -2.69 -2.63
N TYR A 27 -9.92 -2.26 -2.98
CA TYR A 27 -10.24 -0.87 -3.23
C TYR A 27 -10.44 -0.14 -1.90
N ASN A 28 -9.34 0.41 -1.37
CA ASN A 28 -9.27 1.02 -0.04
C ASN A 28 -9.60 2.52 -0.09
N VAL A 29 -10.83 2.86 -0.45
CA VAL A 29 -11.32 4.25 -0.52
C VAL A 29 -12.38 4.50 0.54
N GLY A 30 -12.51 5.76 0.96
CA GLY A 30 -13.46 6.22 1.98
C GLY A 30 -12.81 6.53 3.33
N LEU A 31 -13.53 7.33 4.13
CA LEU A 31 -13.01 7.89 5.38
C LEU A 31 -12.51 6.83 6.36
N ILE A 32 -13.27 5.74 6.54
CA ILE A 32 -12.92 4.67 7.48
C ILE A 32 -11.58 4.02 7.11
N LYS A 33 -11.37 3.75 5.82
CA LYS A 33 -10.11 3.17 5.33
C LYS A 33 -8.96 4.15 5.43
N LEU A 34 -9.21 5.41 5.11
CA LEU A 34 -8.25 6.50 5.23
C LEU A 34 -7.75 6.67 6.67
N LEU A 35 -8.66 6.73 7.64
CA LEU A 35 -8.31 6.88 9.05
C LEU A 35 -7.62 5.62 9.61
N ASN A 36 -8.01 4.43 9.18
CA ASN A 36 -7.38 3.17 9.59
C ASN A 36 -6.02 2.91 8.93
N TYR A 37 -5.47 3.86 8.18
CA TYR A 37 -4.16 3.70 7.57
C TYR A 37 -3.05 3.66 8.63
N HIS A 38 -2.03 2.86 8.39
CA HIS A 38 -1.04 2.52 9.42
C HIS A 38 -0.23 3.71 9.98
N TYR A 39 -0.05 4.79 9.22
CA TYR A 39 0.64 5.99 9.72
C TYR A 39 -0.15 6.70 10.83
N LEU A 40 -1.47 6.80 10.68
CA LEU A 40 -2.32 7.39 11.71
C LEU A 40 -2.41 6.49 12.95
N LYS A 41 -2.40 5.16 12.77
CA LYS A 41 -2.33 4.23 13.90
C LYS A 41 -1.01 4.36 14.65
N ALA A 42 0.11 4.46 13.95
CA ALA A 42 1.42 4.67 14.57
C ALA A 42 1.44 5.98 15.35
N GLU A 43 0.93 7.07 14.79
CA GLU A 43 0.81 8.36 15.46
C GLU A 43 -0.11 8.27 16.69
N LEU A 44 -1.25 7.60 16.60
CA LEU A 44 -2.16 7.38 17.73
C LEU A 44 -1.46 6.64 18.88
N PHE A 45 -0.73 5.57 18.56
CA PHE A 45 -0.05 4.78 19.59
C PHE A 45 1.13 5.52 20.21
N SER A 46 1.80 6.40 19.47
CA SER A 46 2.87 7.24 20.02
C SER A 46 2.39 8.19 21.13
N LEU A 47 1.07 8.46 21.21
CA LEU A 47 0.49 9.24 22.29
C LEU A 47 0.46 8.52 23.66
N GLY A 48 0.62 7.19 23.65
CA GLY A 48 0.62 6.36 24.86
C GLY A 48 -0.74 6.19 25.57
N ASN A 49 -1.79 6.84 25.06
CA ASN A 49 -3.10 6.87 25.74
C ASN A 49 -3.99 5.66 25.44
N ILE A 50 -3.65 4.85 24.41
CA ILE A 50 -4.48 3.74 23.95
C ILE A 50 -3.66 2.46 23.89
N LYS A 51 -4.13 1.44 24.62
CA LYS A 51 -3.51 0.12 24.60
C LYS A 51 -3.75 -0.58 23.26
N ILE A 52 -2.67 -1.02 22.60
CA ILE A 52 -2.70 -1.70 21.30
C ILE A 52 -3.64 -2.92 21.33
N ASN A 53 -3.59 -3.74 22.37
CA ASN A 53 -4.43 -4.92 22.52
C ASN A 53 -5.94 -4.60 22.60
N TYR A 54 -6.30 -3.47 23.20
CA TYR A 54 -7.67 -2.98 23.20
C TYR A 54 -8.08 -2.53 21.81
N PHE A 55 -7.28 -1.66 21.19
CA PHE A 55 -7.56 -1.11 19.86
C PHE A 55 -7.72 -2.22 18.79
N ASN A 56 -6.89 -3.26 18.84
CA ASN A 56 -6.94 -4.35 17.87
C ASN A 56 -8.25 -5.17 17.92
N LYS A 57 -8.95 -5.19 19.04
CA LYS A 57 -10.24 -5.90 19.20
C LYS A 57 -11.43 -5.12 18.63
N LEU A 58 -11.29 -3.85 18.37
CA LEU A 58 -12.35 -3.00 17.85
C LEU A 58 -12.61 -3.26 16.36
N ASN A 59 -13.82 -2.95 15.91
CA ASN A 59 -14.13 -2.95 14.48
C ASN A 59 -13.56 -1.69 13.78
N ASP A 60 -13.59 -1.66 12.45
CA ASP A 60 -12.98 -0.59 11.67
C ASP A 60 -13.62 0.80 11.92
N ASN A 61 -14.93 0.87 12.20
CA ASN A 61 -15.61 2.12 12.52
C ASN A 61 -15.17 2.67 13.87
N GLU A 62 -15.12 1.81 14.89
CA GLU A 62 -14.67 2.18 16.23
C GLU A 62 -13.20 2.66 16.22
N LYS A 63 -12.35 1.96 15.48
CA LYS A 63 -10.95 2.36 15.28
C LYS A 63 -10.85 3.74 14.63
N ALA A 64 -11.59 3.96 13.55
CA ALA A 64 -11.60 5.22 12.83
C ALA A 64 -12.09 6.38 13.71
N LYS A 65 -13.14 6.13 14.52
CA LYS A 65 -13.65 7.10 15.49
C LYS A 65 -12.60 7.49 16.54
N ILE A 66 -11.92 6.50 17.12
CA ILE A 66 -10.85 6.75 18.11
C ILE A 66 -9.72 7.57 17.48
N ILE A 67 -9.31 7.25 16.26
CA ILE A 67 -8.28 8.01 15.54
C ILE A 67 -8.74 9.44 15.31
N TRP A 68 -9.98 9.64 14.87
CA TRP A 68 -10.56 10.97 14.66
C TRP A 68 -10.56 11.79 15.94
N ASP A 69 -11.12 11.24 17.00
CA ASP A 69 -11.26 11.95 18.29
C ASP A 69 -9.89 12.36 18.86
N ASN A 70 -8.87 11.50 18.77
CA ASN A 70 -7.56 11.75 19.36
C ASN A 70 -6.61 12.58 18.50
N LEU A 71 -6.67 12.46 17.17
CA LEU A 71 -5.71 13.12 16.28
C LEU A 71 -6.26 14.39 15.60
N PHE A 72 -7.60 14.58 15.58
CA PHE A 72 -8.23 15.70 14.88
C PHE A 72 -9.10 16.58 15.77
N LEU A 73 -9.83 16.01 16.75
CA LEU A 73 -10.66 16.82 17.68
C LEU A 73 -9.91 17.28 18.92
N ASN A 74 -9.17 16.36 19.55
CA ASN A 74 -8.51 16.64 20.84
C ASN A 74 -7.08 17.20 20.65
N ARG A 75 -6.62 17.35 19.41
CA ARG A 75 -5.30 17.87 19.05
C ARG A 75 -5.34 18.64 17.74
N TYR A 76 -4.35 19.53 17.56
CA TYR A 76 -4.08 20.13 16.26
C TYR A 76 -3.42 19.09 15.33
N PRO A 77 -4.01 18.78 14.17
CA PRO A 77 -3.51 17.78 13.23
C PRO A 77 -2.34 18.35 12.40
N LEU A 78 -1.13 18.39 12.98
CA LEU A 78 0.05 19.03 12.38
C LEU A 78 0.97 18.06 11.61
N SER A 79 0.84 16.76 11.82
CA SER A 79 1.67 15.78 11.12
C SER A 79 1.37 15.72 9.62
N THR A 80 2.34 15.26 8.82
CA THR A 80 2.13 15.06 7.39
C THR A 80 0.96 14.11 7.11
N ALA A 81 0.77 13.07 7.95
CA ALA A 81 -0.32 12.11 7.81
C ALA A 81 -1.68 12.77 8.06
N THR A 82 -1.83 13.51 9.17
CA THR A 82 -3.08 14.21 9.49
C THR A 82 -3.38 15.34 8.50
N GLN A 83 -2.37 16.10 8.07
CA GLN A 83 -2.52 17.12 7.02
C GLN A 83 -2.97 16.52 5.68
N GLY A 84 -2.47 15.33 5.33
CA GLY A 84 -2.94 14.58 4.16
C GLY A 84 -4.44 14.27 4.24
N VAL A 85 -4.91 13.81 5.40
CA VAL A 85 -6.34 13.56 5.63
C VAL A 85 -7.16 14.84 5.48
N LEU A 86 -6.73 15.96 6.04
CA LEU A 86 -7.45 17.23 5.94
C LEU A 86 -7.59 17.70 4.48
N ARG A 87 -6.55 17.53 3.67
CA ARG A 87 -6.61 17.84 2.23
C ARG A 87 -7.63 16.99 1.51
N ILE A 88 -7.66 15.69 1.80
CA ILE A 88 -8.65 14.76 1.23
C ILE A 88 -10.07 15.14 1.66
N LEU A 89 -10.28 15.46 2.95
CA LEU A 89 -11.59 15.87 3.46
C LEU A 89 -12.13 17.13 2.79
N LYS A 90 -11.28 18.10 2.44
CA LYS A 90 -11.70 19.28 1.66
C LYS A 90 -12.26 18.88 0.29
N ILE A 91 -11.68 17.87 -0.36
CA ILE A 91 -12.20 17.35 -1.64
C ILE A 91 -13.58 16.73 -1.47
N TYR A 92 -13.86 16.11 -0.32
CA TYR A 92 -15.17 15.60 0.05
C TYR A 92 -16.15 16.69 0.54
N GLY A 93 -15.78 17.98 0.50
CA GLY A 93 -16.64 19.10 0.93
C GLY A 93 -16.64 19.34 2.45
N VAL A 94 -15.72 18.73 3.20
CA VAL A 94 -15.55 18.98 4.63
C VAL A 94 -14.70 20.23 4.83
N ASN A 95 -15.33 21.37 5.10
CA ASN A 95 -14.64 22.64 5.31
C ASN A 95 -14.32 22.92 6.78
N ASP A 96 -15.07 22.33 7.72
CA ASP A 96 -14.85 22.43 9.15
C ASP A 96 -14.57 21.02 9.71
N VAL A 97 -13.40 20.85 10.28
CA VAL A 97 -12.94 19.58 10.86
C VAL A 97 -13.25 19.47 12.36
N ASN A 98 -13.66 20.56 13.01
CA ASN A 98 -14.09 20.58 14.43
C ASN A 98 -15.49 19.95 14.60
N GLN A 99 -15.72 18.79 13.99
CA GLN A 99 -16.98 18.09 14.00
C GLN A 99 -16.81 16.66 14.48
N LYS A 100 -17.85 16.14 15.15
CA LYS A 100 -17.89 14.73 15.56
C LYS A 100 -17.74 13.80 14.38
N PHE A 101 -17.08 12.66 14.60
CA PHE A 101 -16.80 11.65 13.59
C PHE A 101 -18.01 11.29 12.71
N ASP A 102 -19.19 11.07 13.33
CA ASP A 102 -20.39 10.64 12.60
C ASP A 102 -20.86 11.69 11.56
N LYS A 103 -20.67 12.99 11.87
CA LYS A 103 -21.00 14.05 10.92
C LYS A 103 -20.04 14.08 9.75
N ILE A 104 -18.73 13.93 10.00
CA ILE A 104 -17.73 13.84 8.93
C ILE A 104 -17.98 12.60 8.07
N LEU A 105 -18.28 11.48 8.70
CA LEU A 105 -18.59 10.22 7.99
C LEU A 105 -19.81 10.38 7.09
N LYS A 106 -20.86 11.06 7.56
CA LYS A 106 -22.05 11.35 6.77
C LYS A 106 -21.70 12.19 5.54
N ILE A 107 -21.01 13.32 5.69
CA ILE A 107 -20.60 14.19 4.59
C ILE A 107 -19.78 13.42 3.54
N THR A 108 -18.78 12.63 3.99
CA THR A 108 -17.94 11.87 3.06
C THR A 108 -18.68 10.75 2.34
N ASN A 109 -19.70 10.15 2.96
CA ASN A 109 -20.55 9.14 2.33
C ASN A 109 -21.53 9.75 1.32
N GLU A 110 -22.03 10.95 1.56
CA GLU A 110 -22.91 11.68 0.63
C GLU A 110 -22.17 12.20 -0.60
N ASN A 111 -20.86 12.48 -0.47
CA ASN A 111 -20.00 13.02 -1.52
C ASN A 111 -18.98 11.98 -2.02
N GLN A 112 -19.40 10.71 -2.19
CA GLN A 112 -18.49 9.66 -2.66
C GLN A 112 -17.88 9.98 -4.03
N LEU A 113 -16.58 9.84 -4.13
CA LEU A 113 -15.84 10.01 -5.37
C LEU A 113 -15.75 8.68 -6.13
N SER A 114 -16.04 8.74 -7.42
CA SER A 114 -15.72 7.63 -8.31
C SER A 114 -14.21 7.47 -8.51
N GLU A 115 -13.80 6.34 -9.01
CA GLU A 115 -12.40 6.12 -9.40
C GLU A 115 -11.94 7.14 -10.45
N GLY A 116 -12.81 7.49 -11.40
CA GLY A 116 -12.54 8.51 -12.42
C GLY A 116 -12.34 9.90 -11.82
N ASP A 117 -13.16 10.27 -10.83
CA ASP A 117 -13.03 11.55 -10.12
C ASP A 117 -11.68 11.64 -9.38
N ILE A 118 -11.25 10.56 -8.72
CA ILE A 118 -9.97 10.53 -8.01
C ILE A 118 -8.82 10.82 -8.99
N PHE A 119 -8.76 10.12 -10.12
CA PHE A 119 -7.73 10.35 -11.13
C PHE A 119 -7.77 11.79 -11.70
N SER A 120 -8.97 12.30 -11.97
CA SER A 120 -9.17 13.64 -12.52
C SER A 120 -8.74 14.73 -11.53
N ILE A 121 -9.23 14.69 -10.30
CA ILE A 121 -8.96 15.71 -9.26
C ILE A 121 -7.48 15.75 -8.90
N THR A 122 -6.82 14.59 -8.83
CA THR A 122 -5.41 14.50 -8.47
C THR A 122 -4.47 14.74 -9.63
N ASN A 123 -4.97 14.90 -10.86
CA ASN A 123 -4.19 14.94 -12.10
C ASN A 123 -3.22 13.76 -12.28
N VAL A 124 -3.52 12.63 -11.64
CA VAL A 124 -2.76 11.37 -11.80
C VAL A 124 -3.19 10.70 -13.09
N LYS A 125 -2.25 10.36 -13.96
CA LYS A 125 -2.51 9.67 -15.23
C LYS A 125 -2.36 8.16 -15.09
N GLN A 126 -1.35 7.73 -14.38
CA GLN A 126 -1.06 6.32 -14.14
C GLN A 126 -0.53 6.11 -12.73
N VAL A 127 -0.78 4.93 -12.20
CA VAL A 127 -0.29 4.48 -10.90
C VAL A 127 0.39 3.12 -11.05
N VAL A 128 1.43 2.88 -10.27
CA VAL A 128 2.06 1.55 -10.19
C VAL A 128 1.54 0.83 -8.96
N MET A 129 0.72 -0.20 -9.18
CA MET A 129 0.19 -1.04 -8.12
C MET A 129 1.27 -1.93 -7.53
N THR A 130 1.20 -2.15 -6.23
CA THR A 130 2.06 -3.11 -5.54
C THR A 130 1.35 -4.44 -5.37
N ASN A 131 1.71 -5.44 -6.17
CA ASN A 131 1.06 -6.74 -6.22
C ASN A 131 1.95 -7.86 -5.64
N ASN A 132 1.35 -8.73 -4.81
CA ASN A 132 1.96 -9.98 -4.41
C ASN A 132 1.44 -11.14 -5.28
N PRO A 133 2.21 -11.66 -6.25
CA PRO A 133 1.74 -12.70 -7.16
C PRO A 133 1.60 -14.08 -6.49
N PHE A 134 2.10 -14.23 -5.27
CA PHE A 134 2.02 -15.46 -4.49
C PHE A 134 0.73 -15.53 -3.69
N GLU A 135 0.05 -14.39 -3.49
CA GLU A 135 -1.29 -14.31 -2.94
C GLU A 135 -2.35 -14.53 -4.02
N LYS A 136 -3.26 -15.50 -3.79
CA LYS A 136 -4.26 -15.95 -4.79
C LYS A 136 -5.11 -14.81 -5.34
N GLU A 137 -5.57 -13.91 -4.48
CA GLU A 137 -6.47 -12.83 -4.88
C GLU A 137 -5.71 -11.70 -5.60
N GLU A 138 -4.51 -11.36 -5.16
CA GLU A 138 -3.68 -10.36 -5.85
C GLU A 138 -3.17 -10.87 -7.20
N LYS A 139 -2.88 -12.16 -7.32
CA LYS A 139 -2.57 -12.80 -8.61
C LYS A 139 -3.72 -12.67 -9.62
N LYS A 140 -4.98 -12.72 -9.16
CA LYS A 140 -6.13 -12.46 -10.03
C LYS A 140 -6.13 -11.05 -10.58
N ILE A 141 -5.76 -10.05 -9.76
CA ILE A 141 -5.68 -8.65 -10.20
C ILE A 141 -4.65 -8.52 -11.33
N LEU A 142 -3.47 -9.09 -11.15
CA LEU A 142 -2.42 -9.10 -12.18
C LEU A 142 -2.90 -9.68 -13.51
N ASN A 143 -3.65 -10.77 -13.47
CA ASN A 143 -4.09 -11.49 -14.67
C ASN A 143 -5.32 -10.84 -15.34
N LEU A 144 -6.19 -10.21 -14.57
CA LEU A 144 -7.49 -9.70 -15.04
C LEU A 144 -7.54 -8.19 -15.22
N ASN A 145 -6.53 -7.47 -14.73
CA ASN A 145 -6.49 -6.02 -14.94
C ASN A 145 -6.12 -5.72 -16.41
N LYS A 146 -7.00 -4.97 -17.08
CA LYS A 146 -6.80 -4.46 -18.45
C LYS A 146 -6.81 -2.93 -18.50
N ASP A 147 -6.94 -2.28 -17.34
CA ASP A 147 -6.92 -0.83 -17.25
C ASP A 147 -5.46 -0.36 -17.25
N ASN A 148 -5.08 0.33 -18.31
CA ASN A 148 -3.72 0.83 -18.52
C ASN A 148 -3.32 1.99 -17.60
N ARG A 149 -4.26 2.51 -16.80
CA ARG A 149 -3.94 3.45 -15.73
C ARG A 149 -3.23 2.77 -14.57
N TYR A 150 -3.39 1.45 -14.41
CA TYR A 150 -2.83 0.64 -13.35
C TYR A 150 -1.72 -0.27 -13.87
N LEU A 151 -0.49 0.13 -13.67
CA LEU A 151 0.68 -0.67 -14.04
C LEU A 151 1.05 -1.62 -12.89
N PRO A 152 1.47 -2.85 -13.17
CA PRO A 152 1.87 -3.77 -12.12
C PRO A 152 3.29 -3.49 -11.62
N SER A 153 3.52 -3.62 -10.32
CA SER A 153 4.81 -3.99 -9.75
C SER A 153 4.65 -5.26 -8.92
N ILE A 154 5.74 -5.98 -8.73
CA ILE A 154 5.73 -7.32 -8.16
C ILE A 154 6.47 -7.33 -6.83
N ARG A 155 5.77 -7.61 -5.74
CA ARG A 155 6.39 -7.87 -4.43
C ARG A 155 6.96 -9.27 -4.39
N ILE A 156 8.20 -9.35 -3.93
CA ILE A 156 8.94 -10.61 -3.83
C ILE A 156 9.40 -10.92 -2.39
N ASP A 157 8.87 -10.21 -1.41
CA ASP A 157 9.19 -10.39 0.00
C ASP A 157 9.08 -11.86 0.43
N ASP A 158 8.01 -12.55 0.03
CA ASP A 158 7.74 -13.94 0.38
C ASP A 158 8.78 -14.94 -0.17
N LEU A 159 9.61 -14.52 -1.10
CA LEU A 159 10.69 -15.34 -1.64
C LEU A 159 11.97 -15.23 -0.82
N PHE A 160 12.17 -14.12 -0.11
CA PHE A 160 13.40 -13.80 0.62
C PHE A 160 13.24 -13.88 2.12
N LEU A 161 12.11 -13.38 2.63
CA LEU A 161 11.92 -13.26 4.06
C LEU A 161 11.42 -14.57 4.66
N LYS A 162 12.01 -14.97 5.80
CA LYS A 162 11.45 -16.05 6.60
C LYS A 162 10.09 -15.63 7.13
N PRO A 163 9.06 -16.49 7.00
CA PRO A 163 7.76 -16.19 7.55
C PRO A 163 7.87 -15.98 9.08
N LYS A 164 7.32 -14.87 9.55
CA LYS A 164 7.32 -14.52 10.99
C LYS A 164 6.46 -15.48 11.82
N ASN A 165 5.47 -16.14 11.19
CA ASN A 165 4.52 -17.06 11.85
C ASN A 165 4.41 -18.40 11.13
N LYS A 166 4.12 -19.49 11.86
CA LYS A 166 3.90 -20.83 11.28
C LYS A 166 2.74 -20.89 10.27
N LYS A 167 1.70 -20.03 10.42
CA LYS A 167 0.60 -19.93 9.46
C LYS A 167 1.06 -19.36 8.11
N ASP A 168 1.96 -18.39 8.16
CA ASP A 168 2.51 -17.75 6.96
C ASP A 168 3.49 -18.70 6.25
N PHE A 169 4.04 -19.67 6.97
CA PHE A 169 4.96 -20.69 6.41
C PHE A 169 4.30 -21.59 5.37
N LEU A 170 3.01 -21.87 5.48
CA LEU A 170 2.28 -22.70 4.52
C LEU A 170 1.96 -21.95 3.22
N THR A 171 1.91 -20.62 3.27
CA THR A 171 1.63 -19.76 2.13
C THR A 171 2.89 -19.09 1.56
N SER A 172 4.00 -19.06 2.32
CA SER A 172 5.22 -18.42 1.89
C SER A 172 6.04 -19.33 0.97
N TYR A 173 6.52 -18.76 -0.11
CA TYR A 173 7.46 -19.40 -1.04
C TYR A 173 8.91 -19.31 -0.54
N TYR A 174 9.14 -19.19 0.80
CA TYR A 174 10.49 -19.08 1.32
C TYR A 174 11.43 -20.14 0.74
N LEU A 175 12.48 -19.65 0.08
CA LEU A 175 13.37 -20.47 -0.73
C LEU A 175 14.49 -21.06 0.13
N SER A 176 14.27 -22.25 0.63
CA SER A 176 15.25 -22.97 1.46
C SER A 176 16.12 -23.95 0.70
N ASN A 177 15.82 -24.25 -0.56
CA ASN A 177 16.57 -25.20 -1.37
C ASN A 177 16.48 -24.88 -2.88
N TYR A 178 17.30 -25.59 -3.66
CA TYR A 178 17.43 -25.42 -5.10
C TYR A 178 16.11 -25.60 -5.87
N GLU A 179 15.33 -26.62 -5.53
CA GLU A 179 14.07 -26.91 -6.27
C GLU A 179 13.02 -25.81 -6.09
N LYS A 180 12.88 -25.28 -4.87
CA LYS A 180 11.99 -24.14 -4.61
C LYS A 180 12.46 -22.90 -5.34
N THR A 181 13.78 -22.63 -5.32
CA THR A 181 14.37 -21.52 -6.06
C THR A 181 14.08 -21.63 -7.55
N LYS A 182 14.28 -22.79 -8.14
CA LYS A 182 14.00 -23.03 -9.57
C LYS A 182 12.53 -22.79 -9.93
N LYS A 183 11.59 -23.27 -9.10
CA LYS A 183 10.17 -23.01 -9.29
C LYS A 183 9.83 -21.52 -9.23
N ALA A 184 10.36 -20.79 -8.23
CA ALA A 184 10.15 -19.36 -8.08
C ALA A 184 10.72 -18.57 -9.28
N ILE A 185 11.91 -18.87 -9.71
CA ILE A 185 12.53 -18.23 -10.90
C ILE A 185 11.70 -18.46 -12.15
N ASN A 186 11.16 -19.66 -12.35
CA ASN A 186 10.30 -19.95 -13.49
C ASN A 186 8.97 -19.18 -13.42
N GLU A 187 8.37 -19.02 -12.24
CA GLU A 187 7.17 -18.20 -12.06
C GLU A 187 7.48 -16.72 -12.34
N ILE A 188 8.60 -16.20 -11.88
CA ILE A 188 9.04 -14.82 -12.17
C ILE A 188 9.27 -14.61 -13.66
N LYS A 189 9.93 -15.54 -14.35
CA LYS A 189 10.09 -15.48 -15.81
C LYS A 189 8.75 -15.37 -16.53
N LYS A 190 7.76 -16.14 -16.08
CA LYS A 190 6.40 -16.09 -16.63
C LYS A 190 5.77 -14.71 -16.37
N ILE A 191 5.85 -14.19 -15.13
CA ILE A 191 5.32 -12.89 -14.76
C ILE A 191 5.95 -11.77 -15.59
N ILE A 192 7.26 -11.76 -15.76
CA ILE A 192 7.96 -10.78 -16.63
C ILE A 192 7.38 -10.80 -18.03
N LYS A 193 7.23 -11.99 -18.62
CA LYS A 193 6.72 -12.14 -19.97
C LYS A 193 5.27 -11.71 -20.14
N THR A 194 4.41 -12.05 -19.17
CA THR A 194 2.96 -11.85 -19.29
C THR A 194 2.50 -10.48 -18.78
N ASN A 195 3.06 -10.00 -17.67
CA ASN A 195 2.60 -8.81 -16.97
C ASN A 195 3.50 -7.59 -17.20
N ARG A 196 4.75 -7.78 -17.64
CA ARG A 196 5.71 -6.70 -17.89
C ARG A 196 5.76 -5.69 -16.71
N PRO A 197 6.13 -6.13 -15.50
CA PRO A 197 6.07 -5.28 -14.32
C PRO A 197 7.01 -4.07 -14.45
N SER A 198 6.57 -2.94 -13.92
CA SER A 198 7.36 -1.70 -13.87
C SER A 198 8.63 -1.88 -13.05
N TYR A 199 8.55 -2.65 -11.95
CA TYR A 199 9.68 -3.03 -11.10
C TYR A 199 9.33 -4.23 -10.22
N PHE A 200 10.37 -4.84 -9.62
CA PHE A 200 10.21 -5.75 -8.49
C PHE A 200 10.47 -5.00 -7.19
N ALA A 201 9.65 -5.24 -6.16
CA ALA A 201 9.78 -4.61 -4.85
C ALA A 201 10.13 -5.64 -3.79
N LEU A 202 11.09 -5.29 -2.93
CA LEU A 202 11.50 -6.07 -1.78
C LEU A 202 11.65 -5.16 -0.56
N SER A 203 10.97 -5.50 0.54
CA SER A 203 11.06 -4.77 1.81
C SER A 203 11.82 -5.61 2.82
N SER A 204 12.78 -5.01 3.53
CA SER A 204 13.52 -5.67 4.60
C SER A 204 13.77 -4.73 5.77
N GLU A 205 13.77 -5.26 6.99
CA GLU A 205 14.09 -4.48 8.20
C GLU A 205 15.60 -4.18 8.29
N ASN A 206 16.44 -5.02 7.72
CA ASN A 206 17.89 -4.84 7.68
C ASN A 206 18.52 -5.57 6.48
N LEU A 207 19.78 -5.23 6.17
CA LEU A 207 20.53 -5.86 5.07
C LEU A 207 20.87 -7.33 5.32
N ASP A 208 20.91 -7.78 6.58
CA ASP A 208 21.26 -9.16 6.93
C ASP A 208 20.20 -10.18 6.48
N GLU A 209 18.97 -9.71 6.21
CA GLU A 209 17.91 -10.57 5.69
C GLU A 209 18.14 -10.98 4.24
N PHE A 210 19.03 -10.30 3.51
CA PHE A 210 19.37 -10.59 2.10
C PHE A 210 20.41 -11.71 1.96
N LYS A 211 20.37 -12.72 2.80
CA LYS A 211 21.37 -13.82 2.80
C LYS A 211 21.04 -14.98 1.86
N ASN A 212 19.99 -14.89 1.05
CA ASN A 212 19.68 -15.95 0.09
C ASN A 212 20.50 -15.80 -1.20
N VAL A 213 21.79 -16.13 -1.11
CA VAL A 213 22.74 -16.06 -2.23
C VAL A 213 22.22 -16.84 -3.44
N LEU A 214 21.70 -18.06 -3.21
CA LEU A 214 21.19 -18.92 -4.28
C LEU A 214 20.07 -18.24 -5.09
N PHE A 215 19.21 -17.48 -4.44
CA PHE A 215 18.18 -16.75 -5.15
C PHE A 215 18.76 -15.55 -5.90
N PHE A 216 19.63 -14.77 -5.27
CA PHE A 216 20.25 -13.61 -5.91
C PHE A 216 21.04 -13.98 -7.14
N ASP A 217 21.83 -15.05 -7.10
CA ASP A 217 22.64 -15.54 -8.22
C ASP A 217 21.78 -15.90 -9.43
N ASN A 218 20.56 -16.36 -9.21
CA ASN A 218 19.62 -16.71 -10.30
C ASN A 218 18.69 -15.55 -10.70
N PHE A 219 18.31 -14.68 -9.75
CA PHE A 219 17.33 -13.62 -9.97
C PHE A 219 17.94 -12.37 -10.59
N LEU A 220 19.12 -11.94 -10.14
CA LEU A 220 19.73 -10.71 -10.67
C LEU A 220 20.07 -10.80 -12.17
N PRO A 221 20.61 -11.90 -12.69
CA PRO A 221 20.79 -12.06 -14.13
C PRO A 221 19.48 -11.94 -14.92
N LEU A 222 18.38 -12.47 -14.36
CA LEU A 222 17.05 -12.38 -14.97
C LEU A 222 16.55 -10.93 -15.03
N LEU A 223 16.72 -10.15 -13.94
CA LEU A 223 16.38 -8.73 -13.92
C LEU A 223 17.19 -7.95 -14.96
N LYS A 224 18.50 -8.21 -15.02
CA LYS A 224 19.39 -7.58 -16.01
C LYS A 224 18.95 -7.89 -17.44
N GLN A 225 18.64 -9.14 -17.73
CA GLN A 225 18.15 -9.56 -19.06
C GLN A 225 16.82 -8.92 -19.44
N SER A 226 15.88 -8.83 -18.50
CA SER A 226 14.55 -8.24 -18.72
C SER A 226 14.55 -6.72 -18.65
N LYS A 227 15.64 -6.09 -18.21
CA LYS A 227 15.74 -4.65 -17.92
C LYS A 227 14.69 -4.16 -16.92
N THR A 228 14.22 -5.06 -16.04
CA THR A 228 13.23 -4.71 -15.00
C THR A 228 13.97 -4.23 -13.75
N PRO A 229 13.72 -3.01 -13.27
CA PRO A 229 14.38 -2.49 -12.08
C PRO A 229 13.92 -3.19 -10.80
N MET A 230 14.70 -3.05 -9.74
CA MET A 230 14.38 -3.54 -8.39
C MET A 230 14.34 -2.37 -7.42
N LEU A 231 13.25 -2.24 -6.69
CA LEU A 231 13.05 -1.28 -5.60
C LEU A 231 13.33 -1.97 -4.26
N LEU A 232 14.31 -1.47 -3.52
CA LEU A 232 14.64 -1.92 -2.17
C LEU A 232 14.11 -0.94 -1.14
N LEU A 233 13.27 -1.42 -0.23
CA LEU A 233 12.72 -0.69 0.90
C LEU A 233 13.38 -1.21 2.18
N ILE A 234 14.37 -0.50 2.71
CA ILE A 234 15.22 -0.98 3.81
C ILE A 234 14.97 -0.14 5.06
N GLY A 235 14.93 -0.80 6.24
CA GLY A 235 14.87 -0.16 7.54
C GLY A 235 13.46 0.16 8.04
N VAL A 236 12.41 -0.22 7.33
CA VAL A 236 11.02 0.00 7.76
C VAL A 236 10.56 -1.10 8.69
N LYS A 237 10.55 -0.84 9.99
CA LYS A 237 9.89 -1.71 10.99
C LYS A 237 8.41 -1.36 11.08
N ARG A 238 7.52 -2.32 10.80
CA ARG A 238 6.08 -2.14 10.95
C ARG A 238 5.63 -2.61 12.33
N GLY A 239 4.79 -1.79 12.97
CA GLY A 239 4.17 -2.15 14.26
C GLY A 239 5.12 -2.09 15.46
N VAL A 240 6.26 -1.42 15.33
CA VAL A 240 7.16 -1.11 16.44
C VAL A 240 6.91 0.33 16.87
N ASN A 241 6.17 0.48 17.92
CA ASN A 241 6.18 1.65 18.81
C ASN A 241 5.77 1.17 20.22
#